data_6976b4bd397d140d8faadeeb1662036a
#
_entry.id   6976b4bd397d140d8faadeeb1662036a
#
_cell.length_a   1.000
_cell.length_b   1.000
_cell.length_c   1.000
_cell.angle_alpha   90.00
_cell.angle_beta   90.00
_cell.angle_gamma   90.00
#
_symmetry.space_group_name_H-M   'P 1'
#
loop_
_entity.id
_entity.type
_entity.pdbx_description
1 polymer ?
#
loop_
_entity_poly.entity_id
_entity_poly.type
_entity_poly.pdbx_seq_one_letter_code
_entity_poly.pdbx_strand_id
1 'polypeptide(L)'
;MLNPDRKRRFIAAPATLVLASLTLSGCAPLHWQKSGSTEEEINRDQTICTAEARSAAMRQRAPLRGPPQVVVDPQGRIVSVKPPAADTERFALEQDLIRKCMHDRGYELKQNP
;
A
#
# COMPACT_ATOMS: atom_id res chain seq x y z
N MET A 1 -74.81 25.28 -12.16
CA MET A 1 -74.64 24.75 -10.82
C MET A 1 -73.33 24.07 -10.69
N LEU A 2 -72.50 24.66 -9.92
CA LEU A 2 -71.05 24.40 -9.81
C LEU A 2 -70.81 23.22 -8.89
N ASN A 3 -70.02 22.27 -9.35
CA ASN A 3 -69.56 21.17 -8.50
C ASN A 3 -68.10 21.41 -8.16
N PRO A 4 -67.79 21.85 -6.94
CA PRO A 4 -66.42 22.05 -6.50
C PRO A 4 -65.99 20.90 -5.61
N ASP A 5 -65.42 19.87 -6.10
CA ASP A 5 -64.66 18.96 -5.21
C ASP A 5 -63.78 18.00 -6.04
N ARG A 6 -62.82 18.58 -6.75
CA ARG A 6 -61.69 17.80 -7.20
C ARG A 6 -60.54 17.99 -6.20
N LYS A 7 -60.66 17.41 -5.02
CA LYS A 7 -59.56 17.24 -4.10
C LYS A 7 -58.49 16.39 -4.80
N ARG A 8 -57.53 17.08 -5.40
CA ARG A 8 -56.28 16.43 -5.83
C ARG A 8 -55.57 15.87 -4.63
N ARG A 9 -55.77 14.59 -4.40
CA ARG A 9 -54.90 13.84 -3.49
C ARG A 9 -53.51 13.78 -4.12
N PHE A 10 -52.67 14.69 -3.70
CA PHE A 10 -51.23 14.54 -3.91
C PHE A 10 -50.78 13.33 -3.10
N ILE A 11 -50.67 12.20 -3.79
CA ILE A 11 -50.00 11.04 -3.25
C ILE A 11 -48.53 11.45 -3.23
N ALA A 12 -48.08 11.88 -2.03
CA ALA A 12 -46.69 12.04 -1.74
C ALA A 12 -46.08 10.65 -1.80
N ALA A 13 -45.47 10.33 -2.93
CA ALA A 13 -44.60 9.16 -3.01
C ALA A 13 -43.40 9.41 -2.09
N PRO A 14 -43.13 8.54 -1.13
CA PRO A 14 -41.89 8.63 -0.37
C PRO A 14 -40.76 8.34 -1.36
N ALA A 15 -39.99 9.37 -1.67
CA ALA A 15 -38.70 9.22 -2.31
C ALA A 15 -37.85 8.39 -1.36
N THR A 16 -37.85 7.09 -1.54
CA THR A 16 -36.91 6.17 -0.94
C THR A 16 -35.52 6.54 -1.48
N LEU A 17 -34.85 7.35 -0.69
CA LEU A 17 -33.44 7.65 -0.85
C LEU A 17 -32.69 6.34 -0.60
N VAL A 18 -32.49 5.56 -1.67
CA VAL A 18 -31.57 4.43 -1.66
C VAL A 18 -30.19 5.07 -1.57
N LEU A 19 -29.74 5.29 -0.33
CA LEU A 19 -28.33 5.51 -0.04
C LEU A 19 -27.62 4.23 -0.47
N ALA A 20 -27.13 4.24 -1.70
CA ALA A 20 -26.17 3.26 -2.15
C ALA A 20 -24.94 3.41 -1.23
N SER A 21 -24.90 2.58 -0.21
CA SER A 21 -23.73 2.40 0.63
C SER A 21 -22.64 1.86 -0.28
N LEU A 22 -21.84 2.77 -0.86
CA LEU A 22 -20.56 2.40 -1.43
C LEU A 22 -19.73 1.88 -0.26
N THR A 23 -19.80 0.58 -0.03
CA THR A 23 -18.82 -0.12 0.77
C THR A 23 -17.49 0.04 0.05
N LEU A 24 -16.70 1.04 0.47
CA LEU A 24 -15.29 1.07 0.17
C LEU A 24 -14.74 -0.24 0.74
N SER A 25 -14.57 -1.23 -0.14
CA SER A 25 -13.78 -2.41 0.15
C SER A 25 -12.33 -1.91 0.27
N GLY A 26 -12.02 -1.30 1.41
CA GLY A 26 -10.67 -0.93 1.77
C GLY A 26 -9.84 -2.20 1.72
N CYS A 27 -8.70 -2.17 1.05
CA CYS A 27 -7.73 -3.26 1.11
C CYS A 27 -7.48 -3.56 2.58
N ALA A 28 -7.94 -4.73 3.05
CA ALA A 28 -7.69 -5.15 4.41
C ALA A 28 -6.17 -5.21 4.63
N PRO A 29 -5.65 -4.57 5.69
CA PRO A 29 -4.23 -4.57 5.94
C PRO A 29 -3.73 -6.01 6.16
N LEU A 30 -2.59 -6.33 5.54
CA LEU A 30 -1.93 -7.61 5.73
C LEU A 30 -1.16 -7.59 7.05
N HIS A 31 -1.33 -8.66 7.84
CA HIS A 31 -0.65 -8.83 9.12
C HIS A 31 0.16 -10.12 9.15
N TRP A 32 1.31 -10.07 9.79
CA TRP A 32 2.09 -11.25 10.09
C TRP A 32 1.44 -12.05 11.20
N GLN A 33 1.25 -13.35 10.96
CA GLN A 33 0.67 -14.27 11.94
C GLN A 33 1.52 -15.53 12.06
N LYS A 34 1.69 -15.99 13.30
CA LYS A 34 2.32 -17.26 13.63
C LYS A 34 1.60 -17.84 14.84
N SER A 35 1.23 -19.12 14.78
CA SER A 35 0.56 -19.79 15.90
C SER A 35 1.42 -19.75 17.17
N GLY A 36 0.84 -19.28 18.26
CA GLY A 36 1.51 -19.20 19.55
C GLY A 36 2.43 -17.99 19.76
N SER A 37 2.57 -17.11 18.79
CA SER A 37 3.33 -15.86 18.96
C SER A 37 2.47 -14.75 19.50
N THR A 38 3.07 -13.93 20.37
CA THR A 38 2.47 -12.68 20.85
C THR A 38 2.70 -11.56 19.84
N GLU A 39 1.90 -10.52 19.91
CA GLU A 39 2.07 -9.34 19.07
C GLU A 39 3.42 -8.65 19.29
N GLU A 40 3.90 -8.67 20.55
CA GLU A 40 5.22 -8.13 20.89
C GLU A 40 6.36 -8.91 20.21
N GLU A 41 6.27 -10.23 20.16
CA GLU A 41 7.25 -11.07 19.46
C GLU A 41 7.22 -10.81 17.95
N ILE A 42 6.02 -10.69 17.36
CA ILE A 42 5.86 -10.37 15.94
C ILE A 42 6.52 -9.03 15.61
N ASN A 43 6.25 -8.00 16.40
CA ASN A 43 6.81 -6.65 16.20
C ASN A 43 8.34 -6.64 16.35
N ARG A 44 8.87 -7.36 17.33
CA ARG A 44 10.32 -7.50 17.53
C ARG A 44 10.97 -8.20 16.34
N ASP A 45 10.44 -9.32 15.91
CA ASP A 45 10.97 -10.09 14.80
C ASP A 45 10.88 -9.32 13.47
N GLN A 46 9.79 -8.61 13.26
CA GLN A 46 9.65 -7.73 12.10
C GLN A 46 10.68 -6.59 12.09
N THR A 47 10.97 -6.02 13.26
CA THR A 47 11.98 -4.97 13.40
C THR A 47 13.38 -5.51 13.05
N ILE A 48 13.72 -6.70 13.54
CA ILE A 48 14.99 -7.36 13.23
C ILE A 48 15.09 -7.66 11.73
N CYS A 49 14.05 -8.28 11.14
CA CYS A 49 14.02 -8.60 9.72
C CYS A 49 14.14 -7.35 8.83
N THR A 50 13.52 -6.25 9.25
CA THR A 50 13.61 -4.97 8.52
C THR A 50 15.03 -4.41 8.56
N ALA A 51 15.70 -4.45 9.70
CA ALA A 51 17.08 -3.96 9.84
C ALA A 51 18.07 -4.81 9.00
N GLU A 52 17.93 -6.14 9.05
CA GLU A 52 18.74 -7.06 8.26
C GLU A 52 18.52 -6.88 6.75
N ALA A 53 17.25 -6.77 6.32
CA ALA A 53 16.89 -6.57 4.91
C ALA A 53 17.45 -5.26 4.37
N ARG A 54 17.34 -4.18 5.13
CA ARG A 54 17.89 -2.87 4.74
C ARG A 54 19.40 -2.92 4.58
N SER A 55 20.11 -3.53 5.51
CA SER A 55 21.57 -3.73 5.43
C SER A 55 21.96 -4.57 4.22
N ALA A 56 21.24 -5.65 3.94
CA ALA A 56 21.47 -6.52 2.80
C ALA A 56 21.19 -5.80 1.48
N ALA A 57 20.09 -5.06 1.36
CA ALA A 57 19.75 -4.28 0.17
C ALA A 57 20.80 -3.20 -0.13
N MET A 58 21.36 -2.57 0.89
CA MET A 58 22.43 -1.59 0.72
C MET A 58 23.73 -2.24 0.20
N ARG A 59 24.09 -3.42 0.70
CA ARG A 59 25.30 -4.15 0.23
C ARG A 59 25.16 -4.60 -1.21
N GLN A 60 24.00 -5.11 -1.61
CA GLN A 60 23.76 -5.59 -2.97
C GLN A 60 23.73 -4.46 -3.99
N ARG A 61 23.43 -3.24 -3.57
CA ARG A 61 23.39 -2.07 -4.45
C ARG A 61 24.76 -1.55 -4.86
N ALA A 62 25.81 -1.85 -4.10
CA ALA A 62 27.15 -1.32 -4.37
C ALA A 62 27.68 -1.64 -5.79
N PRO A 63 27.48 -2.86 -6.34
CA PRO A 63 27.92 -3.18 -7.71
C PRO A 63 26.97 -2.66 -8.81
N LEU A 64 25.73 -2.30 -8.51
CA LEU A 64 24.72 -1.82 -9.48
C LEU A 64 24.78 -0.29 -9.69
N ARG A 65 25.63 0.41 -8.96
CA ARG A 65 25.90 1.82 -9.22
C ARG A 65 26.72 1.96 -10.49
N GLY A 66 26.04 2.01 -11.62
CA GLY A 66 26.62 2.62 -12.80
C GLY A 66 27.05 4.07 -12.51
N PRO A 67 28.01 4.62 -13.24
CA PRO A 67 28.37 6.03 -13.06
C PRO A 67 27.12 6.89 -13.18
N PRO A 68 27.00 7.99 -12.39
CA PRO A 68 25.87 8.89 -12.49
C PRO A 68 25.74 9.35 -13.94
N GLN A 69 24.58 9.17 -14.53
CA GLN A 69 24.35 9.65 -15.90
C GLN A 69 24.24 11.16 -15.85
N VAL A 70 25.16 11.80 -16.53
CA VAL A 70 25.19 13.24 -16.71
C VAL A 70 24.40 13.55 -17.98
N VAL A 71 23.31 14.29 -17.83
CA VAL A 71 22.47 14.74 -18.95
C VAL A 71 22.57 16.27 -19.04
N VAL A 72 22.61 16.78 -20.24
CA VAL A 72 22.53 18.23 -20.48
C VAL A 72 21.06 18.58 -20.68
N ASP A 73 20.55 19.49 -19.88
CA ASP A 73 19.17 19.97 -20.02
C ASP A 73 19.01 20.87 -21.27
N PRO A 74 17.79 21.17 -21.71
CA PRO A 74 17.55 22.06 -22.87
C PRO A 74 18.15 23.45 -22.71
N GLN A 75 18.51 23.88 -21.50
CA GLN A 75 19.16 25.14 -21.20
C GLN A 75 20.68 25.04 -21.18
N GLY A 76 21.25 23.88 -21.53
CA GLY A 76 22.69 23.66 -21.58
C GLY A 76 23.38 23.41 -20.24
N ARG A 77 22.59 23.14 -19.16
CA ARG A 77 23.15 22.88 -17.83
C ARG A 77 23.39 21.37 -17.66
N ILE A 78 24.49 21.06 -17.03
CA ILE A 78 24.86 19.69 -16.68
C ILE A 78 24.04 19.28 -15.45
N VAL A 79 23.11 18.33 -15.62
CA VAL A 79 22.27 17.77 -14.53
C VAL A 79 22.64 16.31 -14.33
N SER A 80 22.92 15.94 -13.10
CA SER A 80 23.08 14.53 -12.73
C SER A 80 21.71 13.91 -12.54
N VAL A 81 21.32 13.00 -13.44
CA VAL A 81 20.07 12.26 -13.32
C VAL A 81 20.35 10.96 -12.58
N LYS A 82 19.84 10.87 -11.35
CA LYS A 82 19.77 9.61 -10.63
C LYS A 82 18.61 8.80 -11.23
N PRO A 83 18.86 7.58 -11.75
CA PRO A 83 17.79 6.78 -12.31
C PRO A 83 16.73 6.52 -11.22
N PRO A 84 15.45 6.89 -11.42
CA PRO A 84 14.39 6.67 -10.43
C PRO A 84 14.16 5.19 -10.14
N ALA A 85 14.48 4.30 -11.07
CA ALA A 85 14.43 2.86 -10.93
C ALA A 85 15.26 2.32 -9.75
N ALA A 86 16.42 2.90 -9.47
CA ALA A 86 17.32 2.39 -8.44
C ALA A 86 16.72 2.44 -7.02
N ASP A 87 15.89 3.41 -6.70
CA ASP A 87 15.25 3.49 -5.38
C ASP A 87 14.03 2.56 -5.29
N THR A 88 13.30 2.40 -6.39
CA THR A 88 12.19 1.46 -6.50
C THR A 88 12.66 0.02 -6.41
N GLU A 89 13.73 -0.32 -7.13
CA GLU A 89 14.34 -1.66 -7.11
C GLU A 89 14.88 -1.99 -5.72
N ARG A 90 15.53 -1.03 -5.06
CA ARG A 90 16.00 -1.22 -3.69
C ARG A 90 14.85 -1.47 -2.73
N PHE A 91 13.78 -0.70 -2.84
CA PHE A 91 12.60 -0.88 -2.01
C PHE A 91 11.95 -2.26 -2.24
N ALA A 92 11.81 -2.68 -3.49
CA ALA A 92 11.27 -4.00 -3.81
C ALA A 92 12.14 -5.12 -3.22
N LEU A 93 13.46 -5.02 -3.36
CA LEU A 93 14.43 -5.98 -2.79
C LEU A 93 14.31 -6.01 -1.25
N GLU A 94 14.25 -4.84 -0.60
CA GLU A 94 14.10 -4.76 0.86
C GLU A 94 12.81 -5.46 1.31
N GLN A 95 11.69 -5.24 0.61
CA GLN A 95 10.42 -5.88 0.92
C GLN A 95 10.46 -7.41 0.73
N ASP A 96 11.14 -7.89 -0.31
CA ASP A 96 11.30 -9.32 -0.56
C ASP A 96 12.17 -9.99 0.52
N LEU A 97 13.23 -9.31 0.94
CA LEU A 97 14.10 -9.80 2.02
C LEU A 97 13.39 -9.82 3.38
N ILE A 98 12.54 -8.83 3.68
CA ILE A 98 11.70 -8.83 4.89
C ILE A 98 10.74 -10.02 4.86
N ARG A 99 10.04 -10.23 3.74
CA ARG A 99 9.11 -11.36 3.58
C ARG A 99 9.83 -12.69 3.77
N LYS A 100 10.98 -12.86 3.14
CA LYS A 100 11.77 -14.07 3.30
C LYS A 100 12.19 -14.30 4.74
N CYS A 101 12.72 -13.29 5.42
CA CYS A 101 13.15 -13.37 6.81
C CYS A 101 12.01 -13.76 7.74
N MET A 102 10.84 -13.13 7.60
CA MET A 102 9.65 -13.45 8.40
C MET A 102 9.14 -14.87 8.12
N HIS A 103 9.15 -15.28 6.86
CA HIS A 103 8.75 -16.62 6.46
C HIS A 103 9.69 -17.70 7.04
N ASP A 104 11.00 -17.47 7.00
CA ASP A 104 12.01 -18.36 7.57
C ASP A 104 11.85 -18.51 9.09
N ARG A 105 11.25 -17.53 9.76
CA ARG A 105 10.86 -17.56 11.18
C ARG A 105 9.51 -18.21 11.44
N GLY A 106 8.81 -18.66 10.40
CA GLY A 106 7.51 -19.34 10.46
C GLY A 106 6.30 -18.43 10.53
N TYR A 107 6.45 -17.16 10.13
CA TYR A 107 5.31 -16.23 9.98
C TYR A 107 4.66 -16.35 8.61
N GLU A 108 3.36 -16.19 8.58
CA GLU A 108 2.57 -16.08 7.35
C GLU A 108 1.88 -14.71 7.27
N LEU A 109 1.81 -14.17 6.07
CA LEU A 109 1.13 -12.90 5.82
C LEU A 109 -0.33 -13.17 5.52
N LYS A 110 -1.24 -12.75 6.39
CA LYS A 110 -2.68 -12.97 6.27
C LYS A 110 -3.45 -11.66 6.27
N GLN A 111 -4.56 -11.66 5.53
CA GLN A 111 -5.54 -10.58 5.62
C GLN A 111 -6.37 -10.80 6.89
N ASN A 112 -6.59 -9.72 7.62
CA ASN A 112 -7.53 -9.76 8.73
C ASN A 112 -8.95 -9.85 8.14
N PRO A 113 -9.80 -10.77 8.63
CA PRO A 113 -11.17 -10.91 8.15
C PRO A 113 -12.01 -9.64 8.40
#